data_499769c59d5478c244af42736eac69ca
#
_entry.id   499769c59d5478c244af42736eac69ca
#
_cell.length_a   1.000
_cell.length_b   1.000
_cell.length_c   1.000
_cell.angle_alpha   90.00
_cell.angle_beta   90.00
_cell.angle_gamma   90.00
#
_symmetry.space_group_name_H-M   'P 1'
#
loop_
_entity.id
_entity.type
_entity.pdbx_description
1 polymer ?
#
loop_
_entity_poly.entity_id
_entity_poly.type
_entity_poly.pdbx_seq_one_letter_code
_entity_poly.pdbx_strand_id
1 'polypeptide(L)'
;MKTLSASACLAIWERGAGHHPARQALHLLNAAWPEVGPDMLAQLSLGQRNLLLLRLREQLFGSQIESVVGCPGCGQQVELTLDVRDIGGQPDQEFLEPKAPYFFSQGDYQIHFRLPNSLDLLAIGPDQEATIARNALLARCLVLAQQGDQTISSDQLPLEIEAQLIDQMAQADPQADIELAITCPFCARAWQVGFDVIHYLWRELTAWAYRFLGDVHTLASEYGWAEGDILALSPWRRQAYLAIIRGT
;
A
#
# COMPACT_ATOMS: atom_id res chain seq x y z
N MET A 1 -5.31 9.86 -13.03
CA MET A 1 -4.53 8.59 -12.98
C MET A 1 -4.23 8.13 -14.39
N LYS A 2 -2.98 7.86 -14.71
CA LYS A 2 -2.53 7.36 -16.02
C LYS A 2 -2.57 5.84 -16.04
N THR A 3 -3.08 5.26 -17.15
CA THR A 3 -3.00 3.81 -17.37
C THR A 3 -1.55 3.40 -17.60
N LEU A 4 -1.05 2.43 -16.83
CA LEU A 4 0.30 1.91 -16.97
C LEU A 4 0.36 0.87 -18.09
N SER A 5 1.32 1.02 -18.99
CA SER A 5 1.62 0.01 -20.01
C SER A 5 2.39 -1.17 -19.42
N ALA A 6 2.42 -2.29 -20.13
CA ALA A 6 3.23 -3.46 -19.71
C ALA A 6 4.71 -3.11 -19.53
N SER A 7 5.29 -2.32 -20.42
CA SER A 7 6.67 -1.82 -20.30
C SER A 7 6.85 -0.96 -19.05
N ALA A 8 5.89 -0.07 -18.71
CA ALA A 8 5.96 0.74 -17.51
C ALA A 8 5.88 -0.14 -16.24
N CYS A 9 5.00 -1.14 -16.22
CA CYS A 9 4.88 -2.08 -15.10
C CYS A 9 6.17 -2.89 -14.88
N LEU A 10 6.81 -3.39 -15.95
CA LEU A 10 8.11 -4.07 -15.85
C LEU A 10 9.20 -3.14 -15.32
N ALA A 11 9.31 -1.92 -15.86
CA ALA A 11 10.31 -0.94 -15.40
C ALA A 11 10.13 -0.53 -13.92
N ILE A 12 8.87 -0.46 -13.43
CA ILE A 12 8.58 -0.22 -12.01
C ILE A 12 9.01 -1.42 -11.16
N TRP A 13 8.65 -2.62 -11.59
CA TRP A 13 9.00 -3.87 -10.89
C TRP A 13 10.52 -4.04 -10.78
N GLU A 14 11.27 -3.88 -11.86
CA GLU A 14 12.73 -3.94 -11.87
C GLU A 14 13.36 -2.90 -10.92
N ARG A 15 12.90 -1.65 -11.01
CA ARG A 15 13.42 -0.56 -10.18
C ARG A 15 13.12 -0.76 -8.69
N GLY A 16 11.97 -1.34 -8.37
CA GLY A 16 11.53 -1.55 -6.99
C GLY A 16 12.01 -2.86 -6.36
N ALA A 17 12.65 -3.74 -7.12
CA ALA A 17 13.15 -5.01 -6.61
C ALA A 17 14.13 -4.79 -5.43
N GLY A 18 13.84 -5.43 -4.30
CA GLY A 18 14.64 -5.30 -3.07
C GLY A 18 14.51 -3.95 -2.33
N HIS A 19 13.70 -3.02 -2.81
CA HIS A 19 13.46 -1.77 -2.10
C HIS A 19 12.48 -1.93 -0.94
N HIS A 20 12.57 -1.02 0.03
CA HIS A 20 11.61 -0.89 1.12
C HIS A 20 10.17 -0.72 0.57
N PRO A 21 9.13 -1.36 1.18
CA PRO A 21 7.74 -1.31 0.68
C PRO A 21 7.21 0.12 0.44
N ALA A 22 7.52 1.08 1.32
CA ALA A 22 7.13 2.47 1.11
C ALA A 22 7.75 3.07 -0.17
N ARG A 23 8.97 2.67 -0.55
CA ARG A 23 9.61 3.10 -1.80
C ARG A 23 8.98 2.44 -3.02
N GLN A 24 8.62 1.17 -2.91
CA GLN A 24 7.85 0.46 -3.95
C GLN A 24 6.51 1.13 -4.20
N ALA A 25 5.78 1.51 -3.13
CA ALA A 25 4.55 2.27 -3.21
C ALA A 25 4.75 3.59 -3.98
N LEU A 26 5.79 4.36 -3.65
CA LEU A 26 6.09 5.63 -4.32
C LEU A 26 6.47 5.44 -5.80
N HIS A 27 7.16 4.38 -6.19
CA HIS A 27 7.42 4.08 -7.61
C HIS A 27 6.13 3.84 -8.40
N LEU A 28 5.19 3.09 -7.82
CA LEU A 28 3.88 2.84 -8.41
C LEU A 28 3.06 4.12 -8.55
N LEU A 29 2.97 4.91 -7.48
CA LEU A 29 2.18 6.13 -7.46
C LEU A 29 2.74 7.21 -8.39
N ASN A 30 4.06 7.42 -8.41
CA ASN A 30 4.69 8.39 -9.31
C ASN A 30 4.46 8.06 -10.79
N ALA A 31 4.40 6.79 -11.15
CA ALA A 31 4.11 6.38 -12.51
C ALA A 31 2.63 6.55 -12.89
N ALA A 32 1.71 6.31 -11.93
CA ALA A 32 0.28 6.38 -12.15
C ALA A 32 -0.29 7.81 -12.03
N TRP A 33 0.33 8.68 -11.21
CA TRP A 33 -0.06 10.09 -10.99
C TRP A 33 1.11 11.06 -11.23
N PRO A 34 1.72 11.10 -12.42
CA PRO A 34 2.88 11.96 -12.70
C PRO A 34 2.57 13.45 -12.55
N GLU A 35 1.30 13.84 -12.67
CA GLU A 35 0.82 15.21 -12.53
C GLU A 35 0.86 15.74 -11.09
N VAL A 36 0.82 14.86 -10.08
CA VAL A 36 0.81 15.25 -8.67
C VAL A 36 2.22 15.61 -8.17
N GLY A 37 3.22 14.95 -8.73
CA GLY A 37 4.61 15.13 -8.34
C GLY A 37 5.04 14.25 -7.15
N PRO A 38 6.32 13.84 -7.13
CA PRO A 38 6.83 12.85 -6.17
C PRO A 38 6.78 13.31 -4.72
N ASP A 39 7.04 14.60 -4.46
CA ASP A 39 7.08 15.14 -3.11
C ASP A 39 5.68 15.17 -2.47
N MET A 40 4.67 15.54 -3.24
CA MET A 40 3.28 15.52 -2.79
C MET A 40 2.81 14.09 -2.50
N LEU A 41 3.08 13.15 -3.41
CA LEU A 41 2.73 11.75 -3.22
C LEU A 41 3.41 11.13 -2.00
N ALA A 42 4.65 11.52 -1.70
CA ALA A 42 5.38 11.05 -0.53
C ALA A 42 4.84 11.61 0.81
N GLN A 43 4.19 12.77 0.78
CA GLN A 43 3.60 13.45 1.94
C GLN A 43 2.14 13.04 2.21
N LEU A 44 1.48 12.33 1.32
CA LEU A 44 0.16 11.78 1.58
C LEU A 44 0.17 10.88 2.80
N SER A 45 -0.90 10.89 3.60
CA SER A 45 -1.03 9.97 4.72
C SER A 45 -0.98 8.50 4.24
N LEU A 46 -0.67 7.59 5.15
CA LEU A 46 -0.60 6.16 4.79
C LEU A 46 -1.94 5.65 4.26
N GLY A 47 -3.06 6.11 4.80
CA GLY A 47 -4.39 5.76 4.32
C GLY A 47 -4.68 6.34 2.93
N GLN A 48 -4.33 7.61 2.67
CA GLN A 48 -4.43 8.20 1.34
C GLN A 48 -3.59 7.43 0.32
N ARG A 49 -2.35 7.10 0.67
CA ARG A 49 -1.48 6.25 -0.14
C ARG A 49 -2.12 4.89 -0.45
N ASN A 50 -2.62 4.21 0.56
CA ASN A 50 -3.22 2.88 0.44
C ASN A 50 -4.45 2.91 -0.47
N LEU A 51 -5.31 3.92 -0.36
CA LEU A 51 -6.47 4.09 -1.25
C LEU A 51 -6.06 4.30 -2.71
N LEU A 52 -5.02 5.10 -2.97
CA LEU A 52 -4.48 5.25 -4.34
C LEU A 52 -3.91 3.95 -4.88
N LEU A 53 -3.21 3.17 -4.04
CA LEU A 53 -2.69 1.86 -4.42
C LEU A 53 -3.81 0.85 -4.71
N LEU A 54 -4.88 0.83 -3.93
CA LEU A 54 -6.06 0.01 -4.19
C LEU A 54 -6.73 0.38 -5.52
N ARG A 55 -6.84 1.68 -5.82
CA ARG A 55 -7.37 2.15 -7.11
C ARG A 55 -6.47 1.76 -8.28
N LEU A 56 -5.15 1.88 -8.11
CA LEU A 56 -4.21 1.43 -9.13
C LEU A 56 -4.30 -0.09 -9.33
N ARG A 57 -4.41 -0.85 -8.26
CA ARG A 57 -4.58 -2.30 -8.29
C ARG A 57 -5.85 -2.69 -9.04
N GLU A 58 -6.99 -2.02 -8.76
CA GLU A 58 -8.24 -2.26 -9.47
C GLU A 58 -8.09 -2.05 -10.99
N GLN A 59 -7.36 -1.00 -11.40
CA GLN A 59 -7.09 -0.73 -12.82
C GLN A 59 -6.21 -1.79 -13.47
N LEU A 60 -5.21 -2.33 -12.74
CA LEU A 60 -4.25 -3.29 -13.30
C LEU A 60 -4.77 -4.73 -13.32
N PHE A 61 -5.51 -5.13 -12.28
CA PHE A 61 -5.84 -6.52 -12.00
C PHE A 61 -7.34 -6.78 -11.78
N GLY A 62 -8.18 -5.74 -11.84
CA GLY A 62 -9.61 -5.84 -11.58
C GLY A 62 -9.97 -5.60 -10.11
N SER A 63 -11.28 -5.61 -9.78
CA SER A 63 -11.75 -5.27 -8.43
C SER A 63 -11.63 -6.42 -7.42
N GLN A 64 -11.58 -7.66 -7.88
CA GLN A 64 -11.57 -8.84 -7.00
C GLN A 64 -10.16 -9.12 -6.44
N ILE A 65 -10.07 -9.26 -5.13
CA ILE A 65 -8.88 -9.64 -4.37
C ILE A 65 -9.07 -11.07 -3.88
N GLU A 66 -8.18 -11.96 -4.27
CA GLU A 66 -8.15 -13.34 -3.79
C GLU A 66 -6.97 -13.55 -2.84
N SER A 67 -7.23 -14.07 -1.67
CA SER A 67 -6.19 -14.34 -0.68
C SER A 67 -6.49 -15.61 0.10
N VAL A 68 -5.48 -16.17 0.73
CA VAL A 68 -5.60 -17.35 1.59
C VAL A 68 -4.97 -17.04 2.94
N VAL A 69 -5.69 -17.28 4.01
CA VAL A 69 -5.22 -17.05 5.39
C VAL A 69 -5.39 -18.31 6.24
N GLY A 70 -4.44 -18.55 7.14
CA GLY A 70 -4.52 -19.65 8.10
C GLY A 70 -5.43 -19.30 9.29
N CYS A 71 -6.37 -20.15 9.60
CA CYS A 71 -7.20 -19.97 10.80
C CYS A 71 -6.36 -20.20 12.08
N PRO A 72 -6.29 -19.22 13.01
CA PRO A 72 -5.52 -19.38 14.26
C PRO A 72 -6.15 -20.36 15.25
N GLY A 73 -7.37 -20.85 14.99
CA GLY A 73 -8.07 -21.80 15.85
C GLY A 73 -7.88 -23.26 15.45
N CYS A 74 -8.01 -23.57 14.15
CA CYS A 74 -7.94 -24.94 13.66
C CYS A 74 -6.83 -25.21 12.63
N GLY A 75 -6.06 -24.17 12.23
CA GLY A 75 -4.97 -24.28 11.27
C GLY A 75 -5.41 -24.47 9.80
N GLN A 76 -6.71 -24.56 9.53
CA GLN A 76 -7.21 -24.73 8.17
C GLN A 76 -6.99 -23.44 7.35
N GLN A 77 -6.69 -23.61 6.06
CA GLN A 77 -6.61 -22.51 5.10
C GLN A 77 -8.02 -22.03 4.74
N VAL A 78 -8.24 -20.72 4.84
CA VAL A 78 -9.49 -20.06 4.50
C VAL A 78 -9.25 -19.17 3.27
N GLU A 79 -9.96 -19.47 2.20
CA GLU A 79 -9.95 -18.63 1.00
C GLU A 79 -10.84 -17.41 1.22
N LEU A 80 -10.32 -16.25 0.85
CA LEU A 80 -10.99 -14.96 0.95
C LEU A 80 -11.13 -14.36 -0.44
N THR A 81 -12.33 -13.95 -0.79
CA THR A 81 -12.60 -13.13 -1.96
C THR A 81 -13.19 -11.80 -1.49
N LEU A 82 -12.53 -10.71 -1.81
CA LEU A 82 -12.88 -9.34 -1.40
C LEU A 82 -13.01 -8.47 -2.64
N ASP A 83 -13.88 -7.48 -2.60
CA ASP A 83 -13.90 -6.42 -3.60
C ASP A 83 -13.13 -5.20 -3.07
N VAL A 84 -12.28 -4.60 -3.90
CA VAL A 84 -11.52 -3.39 -3.55
C VAL A 84 -12.43 -2.29 -2.99
N ARG A 85 -13.66 -2.19 -3.51
CA ARG A 85 -14.65 -1.18 -3.10
C ARG A 85 -15.16 -1.38 -1.67
N ASP A 86 -15.15 -2.62 -1.18
CA ASP A 86 -15.55 -2.94 0.20
C ASP A 86 -14.46 -2.55 1.20
N ILE A 87 -13.19 -2.49 0.76
CA ILE A 87 -12.04 -2.16 1.60
C ILE A 87 -11.77 -0.66 1.59
N GLY A 88 -11.80 -0.01 0.42
CA GLY A 88 -11.16 1.29 0.21
C GLY A 88 -12.09 2.48 0.04
N GLY A 89 -13.39 2.32 -0.23
CA GLY A 89 -14.25 3.45 -0.63
C GLY A 89 -13.75 4.15 -1.93
N GLN A 90 -14.46 5.20 -2.34
CA GLN A 90 -14.02 6.04 -3.48
C GLN A 90 -13.32 7.29 -2.97
N PRO A 91 -12.04 7.52 -3.33
CA PRO A 91 -11.36 8.77 -2.96
C PRO A 91 -11.94 9.95 -3.77
N ASP A 92 -12.37 11.01 -3.09
CA ASP A 92 -12.75 12.27 -3.69
C ASP A 92 -11.54 13.02 -4.26
N GLN A 93 -11.74 14.06 -5.09
CA GLN A 93 -10.64 14.83 -5.69
C GLN A 93 -9.76 15.56 -4.65
N GLU A 94 -10.31 15.96 -3.50
CA GLU A 94 -9.56 16.57 -2.37
C GLU A 94 -8.56 15.60 -1.71
N PHE A 95 -8.58 14.35 -2.12
CA PHE A 95 -7.79 13.27 -1.54
C PHE A 95 -6.28 13.35 -1.85
N LEU A 96 -5.88 14.13 -2.84
CA LEU A 96 -4.49 14.25 -3.29
C LEU A 96 -3.71 15.36 -2.57
N GLU A 97 -4.31 16.01 -1.58
CA GLU A 97 -3.65 17.03 -0.78
C GLU A 97 -3.29 16.48 0.60
N PRO A 98 -2.08 16.77 1.12
CA PRO A 98 -1.74 16.45 2.49
C PRO A 98 -2.73 17.14 3.44
N LYS A 99 -3.27 16.37 4.38
CA LYS A 99 -4.20 16.92 5.37
C LYS A 99 -3.47 17.89 6.30
N ALA A 100 -4.16 18.97 6.67
CA ALA A 100 -3.68 19.92 7.68
C ALA A 100 -3.39 19.22 9.02
N PRO A 101 -2.50 19.75 9.87
CA PRO A 101 -2.27 19.20 11.19
C PRO A 101 -3.55 19.10 12.01
N TYR A 102 -3.66 18.03 12.75
CA TYR A 102 -4.76 17.76 13.67
C TYR A 102 -4.42 18.31 15.06
N PHE A 103 -5.45 18.53 15.85
CA PHE A 103 -5.31 19.04 17.20
C PHE A 103 -6.27 18.32 18.15
N PHE A 104 -5.79 18.00 19.34
CA PHE A 104 -6.65 17.66 20.49
C PHE A 104 -6.07 18.21 21.80
N SER A 105 -6.93 18.35 22.80
CA SER A 105 -6.54 18.75 24.16
C SER A 105 -7.12 17.79 25.19
N GLN A 106 -6.34 17.46 26.23
CA GLN A 106 -6.78 16.64 27.35
C GLN A 106 -6.09 17.13 28.64
N GLY A 107 -6.89 17.58 29.59
CA GLY A 107 -6.37 18.25 30.80
C GLY A 107 -5.51 19.46 30.43
N ASP A 108 -4.28 19.48 30.91
CA ASP A 108 -3.30 20.56 30.62
C ASP A 108 -2.50 20.32 29.33
N TYR A 109 -2.77 19.22 28.60
CA TYR A 109 -2.04 18.87 27.39
C TYR A 109 -2.73 19.43 26.16
N GLN A 110 -1.94 20.03 25.26
CA GLN A 110 -2.33 20.48 23.94
C GLN A 110 -1.41 19.83 22.90
N ILE A 111 -1.98 19.03 22.00
CA ILE A 111 -1.23 18.22 21.07
C ILE A 111 -1.62 18.58 19.64
N HIS A 112 -0.63 19.01 18.86
CA HIS A 112 -0.74 19.17 17.42
C HIS A 112 0.05 18.06 16.74
N PHE A 113 -0.57 17.35 15.83
CA PHE A 113 0.05 16.23 15.13
C PHE A 113 -0.34 16.19 13.65
N ARG A 114 0.45 15.53 12.87
CA ARG A 114 0.12 15.14 11.51
C ARG A 114 0.03 13.61 11.39
N LEU A 115 -0.63 13.14 10.36
CA LEU A 115 -0.68 11.72 10.06
C LEU A 115 0.68 11.22 9.52
N PRO A 116 1.04 9.96 9.77
CA PRO A 116 2.24 9.35 9.21
C PRO A 116 2.14 9.23 7.69
N ASN A 117 3.28 9.35 7.03
CA ASN A 117 3.41 9.27 5.58
C ASN A 117 4.55 8.33 5.14
N SER A 118 4.76 8.20 3.82
CA SER A 118 5.79 7.31 3.29
C SER A 118 7.20 7.70 3.68
N LEU A 119 7.49 8.99 3.87
CA LEU A 119 8.82 9.48 4.28
C LEU A 119 9.16 9.07 5.72
N ASP A 120 8.14 8.99 6.58
CA ASP A 120 8.32 8.54 7.96
C ASP A 120 8.72 7.08 8.02
N LEU A 121 8.05 6.22 7.24
CA LEU A 121 8.40 4.80 7.15
C LEU A 121 9.80 4.59 6.57
N LEU A 122 10.20 5.37 5.57
CA LEU A 122 11.54 5.30 4.97
C LEU A 122 12.64 5.76 5.94
N ALA A 123 12.33 6.65 6.87
CA ALA A 123 13.29 7.13 7.86
C ALA A 123 13.51 6.16 9.03
N ILE A 124 12.53 5.29 9.31
CA ILE A 124 12.60 4.35 10.43
C ILE A 124 13.45 3.11 10.07
N GLY A 125 13.43 2.67 8.84
CA GLY A 125 14.13 1.46 8.39
C GLY A 125 13.42 0.15 8.79
N PRO A 126 13.72 -0.96 8.08
CA PRO A 126 12.95 -2.20 8.18
C PRO A 126 13.29 -3.08 9.41
N ASP A 127 14.49 -2.92 9.99
CA ASP A 127 15.03 -3.85 11.00
C ASP A 127 14.96 -3.32 12.43
N GLN A 128 14.21 -2.24 12.69
CA GLN A 128 14.07 -1.68 14.03
C GLN A 128 13.09 -2.49 14.87
N GLU A 129 13.38 -2.63 16.15
CA GLU A 129 12.44 -3.16 17.12
C GLU A 129 11.12 -2.37 17.11
N ALA A 130 9.98 -3.07 17.20
CA ALA A 130 8.65 -2.48 17.05
C ALA A 130 8.40 -1.28 17.98
N THR A 131 8.87 -1.36 19.24
CA THR A 131 8.74 -0.26 20.21
C THR A 131 9.54 0.97 19.78
N ILE A 132 10.77 0.76 19.30
CA ILE A 132 11.64 1.86 18.84
C ILE A 132 11.05 2.49 17.58
N ALA A 133 10.61 1.67 16.63
CA ALA A 133 9.96 2.12 15.41
C ALA A 133 8.68 2.93 15.68
N ARG A 134 7.83 2.47 16.62
CA ARG A 134 6.63 3.16 17.06
C ARG A 134 6.95 4.54 17.66
N ASN A 135 7.90 4.60 18.61
CA ASN A 135 8.29 5.85 19.25
C ASN A 135 8.90 6.84 18.24
N ALA A 136 9.74 6.35 17.32
CA ALA A 136 10.29 7.16 16.24
C ALA A 136 9.19 7.71 15.31
N LEU A 137 8.17 6.91 15.00
CA LEU A 137 7.03 7.34 14.20
C LEU A 137 6.22 8.43 14.90
N LEU A 138 5.89 8.24 16.18
CA LEU A 138 5.17 9.23 16.97
C LEU A 138 5.94 10.56 17.08
N ALA A 139 7.24 10.50 17.36
CA ALA A 139 8.09 11.68 17.41
C ALA A 139 8.10 12.47 16.09
N ARG A 140 8.06 11.79 14.97
CA ARG A 140 8.01 12.41 13.63
C ARG A 140 6.66 13.02 13.30
N CYS A 141 5.58 12.44 13.82
CA CYS A 141 4.21 12.88 13.59
C CYS A 141 3.79 14.02 14.52
N LEU A 142 4.45 14.17 15.67
CA LEU A 142 4.19 15.22 16.63
C LEU A 142 4.71 16.55 16.08
N VAL A 143 3.81 17.53 15.89
CA VAL A 143 4.14 18.88 15.41
C VAL A 143 4.45 19.80 16.61
N LEU A 144 3.62 19.74 17.65
CA LEU A 144 3.78 20.47 18.89
C LEU A 144 3.08 19.71 20.01
N ALA A 145 3.72 19.60 21.16
CA ALA A 145 3.09 19.16 22.39
C ALA A 145 3.38 20.16 23.51
N GLN A 146 2.35 20.55 24.24
CA GLN A 146 2.45 21.46 25.38
C GLN A 146 1.74 20.87 26.59
N GLN A 147 2.33 21.11 27.76
CA GLN A 147 1.70 20.88 29.06
C GLN A 147 1.61 22.22 29.78
N GLY A 148 0.41 22.81 29.87
CA GLY A 148 0.26 24.20 30.26
C GLY A 148 1.01 25.14 29.32
N ASP A 149 1.95 25.95 29.85
CA ASP A 149 2.79 26.83 29.07
C ASP A 149 4.14 26.26 28.62
N GLN A 150 4.40 24.96 28.93
CA GLN A 150 5.67 24.30 28.62
C GLN A 150 5.55 23.42 27.39
N THR A 151 6.48 23.61 26.42
CA THR A 151 6.64 22.66 25.32
C THR A 151 7.37 21.43 25.79
N ILE A 152 6.84 20.25 25.46
CA ILE A 152 7.38 18.94 25.80
C ILE A 152 7.67 18.13 24.54
N SER A 153 8.56 17.15 24.66
CA SER A 153 8.90 16.21 23.58
C SER A 153 8.06 14.92 23.68
N SER A 154 8.10 14.11 22.63
CA SER A 154 7.30 12.88 22.54
C SER A 154 7.62 11.86 23.63
N ASP A 155 8.88 11.81 24.10
CA ASP A 155 9.35 10.92 25.17
C ASP A 155 8.87 11.37 26.57
N GLN A 156 8.38 12.58 26.71
CA GLN A 156 7.81 13.14 27.94
C GLN A 156 6.29 13.01 28.01
N LEU A 157 5.65 12.50 26.95
CA LEU A 157 4.21 12.28 26.94
C LEU A 157 3.82 11.18 27.92
N PRO A 158 2.83 11.38 28.81
CA PRO A 158 2.24 10.30 29.59
C PRO A 158 1.62 9.24 28.68
N LEU A 159 1.65 7.98 29.11
CA LEU A 159 1.10 6.85 28.34
C LEU A 159 -0.37 7.05 27.93
N GLU A 160 -1.16 7.73 28.77
CA GLU A 160 -2.57 8.02 28.46
C GLU A 160 -2.72 9.03 27.31
N ILE A 161 -1.87 10.06 27.26
CA ILE A 161 -1.86 11.05 26.18
C ILE A 161 -1.31 10.41 24.88
N GLU A 162 -0.30 9.57 25.00
CA GLU A 162 0.25 8.82 23.87
C GLU A 162 -0.80 7.87 23.28
N ALA A 163 -1.51 7.12 24.11
CA ALA A 163 -2.59 6.23 23.68
C ALA A 163 -3.69 7.03 22.95
N GLN A 164 -4.11 8.16 23.50
CA GLN A 164 -5.10 9.01 22.85
C GLN A 164 -4.60 9.60 21.53
N LEU A 165 -3.32 9.99 21.42
CA LEU A 165 -2.73 10.44 20.18
C LEU A 165 -2.83 9.36 19.10
N ILE A 166 -2.52 8.11 19.44
CA ILE A 166 -2.63 6.96 18.54
C ILE A 166 -4.07 6.73 18.09
N ASP A 167 -5.02 6.78 19.03
CA ASP A 167 -6.44 6.62 18.73
C ASP A 167 -6.96 7.72 17.80
N GLN A 168 -6.54 8.98 18.02
CA GLN A 168 -6.89 10.10 17.15
C GLN A 168 -6.29 9.93 15.74
N MET A 169 -5.04 9.47 15.62
CA MET A 169 -4.42 9.15 14.34
C MET A 169 -5.18 8.05 13.60
N ALA A 170 -5.53 6.96 14.28
CA ALA A 170 -6.27 5.84 13.71
C ALA A 170 -7.68 6.26 13.23
N GLN A 171 -8.39 7.09 14.01
CA GLN A 171 -9.70 7.61 13.63
C GLN A 171 -9.62 8.59 12.43
N ALA A 172 -8.56 9.38 12.35
CA ALA A 172 -8.36 10.36 11.28
C ALA A 172 -7.91 9.71 9.94
N ASP A 173 -7.30 8.53 10.00
CA ASP A 173 -6.77 7.81 8.84
C ASP A 173 -7.02 6.29 8.91
N PRO A 174 -8.29 5.86 8.89
CA PRO A 174 -8.64 4.44 9.09
C PRO A 174 -8.11 3.51 7.99
N GLN A 175 -7.73 4.06 6.83
CA GLN A 175 -7.13 3.28 5.74
C GLN A 175 -5.61 3.11 5.88
N ALA A 176 -4.99 3.69 6.91
CA ALA A 176 -3.57 3.49 7.21
C ALA A 176 -3.28 2.06 7.69
N ASP A 177 -4.23 1.48 8.43
CA ASP A 177 -4.18 0.12 8.98
C ASP A 177 -5.52 -0.59 8.68
N ILE A 178 -5.54 -1.39 7.63
CA ILE A 178 -6.74 -2.06 7.15
C ILE A 178 -6.84 -3.43 7.82
N GLU A 179 -7.86 -3.64 8.63
CA GLU A 179 -8.18 -4.92 9.25
C GLU A 179 -9.42 -5.57 8.62
N LEU A 180 -9.29 -6.85 8.27
CA LEU A 180 -10.36 -7.66 7.72
C LEU A 180 -10.93 -8.59 8.79
N ALA A 181 -12.22 -8.50 9.07
CA ALA A 181 -12.91 -9.40 9.97
C ALA A 181 -13.24 -10.72 9.25
N ILE A 182 -12.74 -11.82 9.75
CA ILE A 182 -12.87 -13.15 9.13
C ILE A 182 -13.54 -14.11 10.11
N THR A 183 -14.40 -14.98 9.59
CA THR A 183 -14.97 -16.10 10.33
C THR A 183 -14.60 -17.42 9.64
N CYS A 184 -13.97 -18.32 10.37
CA CYS A 184 -13.57 -19.62 9.85
C CYS A 184 -14.80 -20.49 9.53
N PRO A 185 -14.94 -21.00 8.30
CA PRO A 185 -16.06 -21.87 7.94
C PRO A 185 -15.96 -23.26 8.58
N PHE A 186 -14.79 -23.66 9.09
CA PHE A 186 -14.56 -24.97 9.66
C PHE A 186 -14.77 -25.04 11.18
N CYS A 187 -14.39 -23.98 11.93
CA CYS A 187 -14.50 -23.99 13.40
C CYS A 187 -15.26 -22.79 13.97
N ALA A 188 -15.85 -21.97 13.12
CA ALA A 188 -16.62 -20.78 13.47
C ALA A 188 -15.86 -19.70 14.29
N ARG A 189 -14.54 -19.81 14.43
CA ARG A 189 -13.73 -18.78 15.09
C ARG A 189 -13.73 -17.51 14.26
N ALA A 190 -14.04 -16.39 14.90
CA ALA A 190 -13.88 -15.06 14.33
C ALA A 190 -12.54 -14.46 14.78
N TRP A 191 -11.85 -13.76 13.85
CA TRP A 191 -10.61 -13.01 14.13
C TRP A 191 -10.42 -11.87 13.12
N GLN A 192 -9.47 -11.01 13.39
CA GLN A 192 -9.05 -9.95 12.46
C GLN A 192 -7.68 -10.28 11.88
N VAL A 193 -7.46 -9.88 10.62
CA VAL A 193 -6.17 -9.98 9.93
C VAL A 193 -5.87 -8.67 9.23
N GLY A 194 -4.65 -8.16 9.43
CA GLY A 194 -4.17 -6.96 8.73
C GLY A 194 -4.04 -7.20 7.22
N PHE A 195 -4.44 -6.23 6.43
CA PHE A 195 -4.31 -6.26 4.97
C PHE A 195 -3.30 -5.20 4.52
N ASP A 196 -2.07 -5.64 4.24
CA ASP A 196 -1.02 -4.78 3.69
C ASP A 196 -1.20 -4.62 2.17
N VAL A 197 -1.71 -3.47 1.78
CA VAL A 197 -2.03 -3.13 0.38
C VAL A 197 -0.80 -3.17 -0.50
N ILE A 198 0.34 -2.62 -0.05
CA ILE A 198 1.55 -2.58 -0.87
C ILE A 198 2.18 -3.95 -1.04
N HIS A 199 2.25 -4.73 0.04
CA HIS A 199 2.76 -6.08 -0.03
C HIS A 199 1.92 -6.96 -0.97
N TYR A 200 0.60 -6.84 -0.89
CA TYR A 200 -0.32 -7.57 -1.75
C TYR A 200 -0.15 -7.18 -3.23
N LEU A 201 -0.23 -5.88 -3.54
CA LEU A 201 -0.07 -5.36 -4.90
C LEU A 201 1.30 -5.69 -5.51
N TRP A 202 2.36 -5.57 -4.71
CA TRP A 202 3.71 -5.88 -5.19
C TRP A 202 3.88 -7.36 -5.52
N ARG A 203 3.26 -8.24 -4.75
CA ARG A 203 3.24 -9.68 -5.02
C ARG A 203 2.47 -10.02 -6.30
N GLU A 204 1.31 -9.38 -6.53
CA GLU A 204 0.56 -9.52 -7.78
C GLU A 204 1.36 -9.01 -8.99
N LEU A 205 1.99 -7.84 -8.86
CA LEU A 205 2.85 -7.26 -9.90
C LEU A 205 4.04 -8.18 -10.21
N THR A 206 4.67 -8.75 -9.19
CA THR A 206 5.78 -9.69 -9.35
C THR A 206 5.33 -10.95 -10.06
N ALA A 207 4.22 -11.55 -9.66
CA ALA A 207 3.67 -12.72 -10.33
C ALA A 207 3.26 -12.43 -11.78
N TRP A 208 2.72 -11.25 -12.04
CA TRP A 208 2.43 -10.78 -13.39
C TRP A 208 3.70 -10.61 -14.21
N ALA A 209 4.75 -9.98 -13.66
CA ALA A 209 6.01 -9.75 -14.37
C ALA A 209 6.67 -11.07 -14.82
N TYR A 210 6.75 -12.07 -13.94
CA TYR A 210 7.28 -13.38 -14.33
C TYR A 210 6.47 -14.08 -15.41
N ARG A 211 5.13 -14.05 -15.32
CA ARG A 211 4.28 -14.60 -16.39
C ARG A 211 4.49 -13.85 -17.70
N PHE A 212 4.57 -12.54 -17.65
CA PHE A 212 4.77 -11.70 -18.83
C PHE A 212 6.13 -11.93 -19.49
N LEU A 213 7.21 -12.06 -18.71
CA LEU A 213 8.54 -12.41 -19.22
C LEU A 213 8.57 -13.82 -19.83
N GLY A 214 7.79 -14.75 -19.30
CA GLY A 214 7.57 -16.05 -19.91
C GLY A 214 6.89 -15.96 -21.30
N ASP A 215 5.89 -15.10 -21.44
CA ASP A 215 5.25 -14.81 -22.72
C ASP A 215 6.27 -14.19 -23.71
N VAL A 216 7.08 -13.22 -23.27
CA VAL A 216 8.15 -12.60 -24.06
C VAL A 216 9.15 -13.66 -24.53
N HIS A 217 9.64 -14.49 -23.62
CA HIS A 217 10.56 -15.58 -23.94
C HIS A 217 9.99 -16.52 -25.00
N THR A 218 8.74 -16.95 -24.85
CA THR A 218 8.07 -17.85 -25.80
C THR A 218 7.98 -17.23 -27.18
N LEU A 219 7.52 -15.98 -27.30
CA LEU A 219 7.37 -15.28 -28.58
C LEU A 219 8.73 -14.98 -29.23
N ALA A 220 9.74 -14.58 -28.45
CA ALA A 220 11.08 -14.33 -28.95
C ALA A 220 11.72 -15.60 -29.49
N SER A 221 11.55 -16.74 -28.78
CA SER A 221 12.09 -18.04 -29.21
C SER A 221 11.46 -18.56 -30.50
N GLU A 222 10.14 -18.43 -30.66
CA GLU A 222 9.41 -18.96 -31.80
C GLU A 222 9.50 -18.07 -33.05
N TYR A 223 9.45 -16.74 -32.87
CA TYR A 223 9.38 -15.80 -33.99
C TYR A 223 10.65 -15.00 -34.20
N GLY A 224 11.64 -15.05 -33.30
CA GLY A 224 12.85 -14.26 -33.39
C GLY A 224 12.64 -12.75 -33.19
N TRP A 225 11.51 -12.35 -32.57
CA TRP A 225 11.19 -10.96 -32.36
C TRP A 225 11.99 -10.37 -31.17
N ALA A 226 12.34 -9.10 -31.29
CA ALA A 226 12.96 -8.40 -30.18
C ALA A 226 11.93 -8.10 -29.07
N GLU A 227 12.39 -8.03 -27.83
CA GLU A 227 11.54 -7.74 -26.68
C GLU A 227 10.71 -6.45 -26.88
N GLY A 228 11.33 -5.39 -27.41
CA GLY A 228 10.63 -4.12 -27.68
C GLY A 228 9.43 -4.26 -28.60
N ASP A 229 9.53 -5.12 -29.63
CA ASP A 229 8.44 -5.40 -30.58
C ASP A 229 7.31 -6.16 -29.88
N ILE A 230 7.66 -7.12 -29.01
CA ILE A 230 6.69 -7.89 -28.23
C ILE A 230 5.97 -7.01 -27.23
N LEU A 231 6.68 -6.12 -26.54
CA LEU A 231 6.12 -5.14 -25.59
C LEU A 231 5.16 -4.15 -26.27
N ALA A 232 5.37 -3.84 -27.56
CA ALA A 232 4.51 -2.97 -28.34
C ALA A 232 3.20 -3.64 -28.79
N LEU A 233 3.09 -4.98 -28.71
CA LEU A 233 1.86 -5.69 -29.03
C LEU A 233 0.74 -5.37 -28.01
N SER A 234 -0.49 -5.21 -28.52
CA SER A 234 -1.65 -5.18 -27.61
C SER A 234 -1.78 -6.51 -26.85
N PRO A 235 -2.33 -6.51 -25.63
CA PRO A 235 -2.53 -7.74 -24.83
C PRO A 235 -3.27 -8.83 -25.62
N TRP A 236 -4.34 -8.43 -26.34
CA TRP A 236 -5.12 -9.38 -27.15
C TRP A 236 -4.28 -10.03 -28.27
N ARG A 237 -3.49 -9.18 -28.99
CA ARG A 237 -2.67 -9.65 -30.11
C ARG A 237 -1.54 -10.58 -29.63
N ARG A 238 -0.93 -10.27 -28.49
CA ARG A 238 0.08 -11.12 -27.84
C ARG A 238 -0.51 -12.48 -27.47
N GLN A 239 -1.68 -12.51 -26.84
CA GLN A 239 -2.34 -13.77 -26.48
C GLN A 239 -2.75 -14.60 -27.71
N ALA A 240 -3.16 -13.96 -28.80
CA ALA A 240 -3.45 -14.67 -30.07
C ALA A 240 -2.21 -15.39 -30.62
N TYR A 241 -1.04 -14.75 -30.61
CA TYR A 241 0.21 -15.43 -31.04
C TYR A 241 0.60 -16.58 -30.10
N LEU A 242 0.45 -16.40 -28.80
CA LEU A 242 0.71 -17.47 -27.83
C LEU A 242 -0.24 -18.66 -28.01
N ALA A 243 -1.51 -18.40 -28.32
CA ALA A 243 -2.48 -19.46 -28.64
C ALA A 243 -2.08 -20.25 -29.89
N ILE A 244 -1.62 -19.56 -30.95
CA ILE A 244 -1.11 -20.22 -32.19
C ILE A 244 0.06 -21.14 -31.85
N ILE A 245 1.02 -20.69 -31.02
CA ILE A 245 2.18 -21.51 -30.63
C ILE A 245 1.74 -22.75 -29.83
N ARG A 246 0.73 -22.60 -28.96
CA ARG A 246 0.20 -23.70 -28.14
C ARG A 246 -0.72 -24.66 -28.90
N GLY A 247 -1.10 -24.34 -30.13
CA GLY A 247 -2.02 -25.14 -30.95
C GLY A 247 -3.48 -25.10 -30.46
N THR A 248 -3.88 -24.04 -29.81
CA THR A 248 -5.23 -23.81 -29.27
C THR A 248 -5.93 -22.63 -29.94
#